data_fe6f879ed19556173681bc6d2a01155b
#
_entry.id   fe6f879ed19556173681bc6d2a01155b
#
_cell.length_a   1.000
_cell.length_b   1.000
_cell.length_c   1.000
_cell.angle_alpha   90.00
_cell.angle_beta   90.00
_cell.angle_gamma   90.00
#
_symmetry.space_group_name_H-M   'P 1'
#
loop_
_entity.id
_entity.type
_entity.pdbx_description
1 polymer ?
#
loop_
_entity_poly.entity_id
_entity_poly.type
_entity_poly.pdbx_seq_one_letter_code
_entity_poly.pdbx_strand_id
1 'polypeptide(L)'
;MFNVRYPNDSFDRYWQPFLDNKHAVSSTQNVTSADFWNLPPPDVFNTAFVAEQDAPLVLQWPPVALQNDSYYVSLYFADTLPDNSRTCDVYINDYLFFKDLNVTSAGLSVFATQWILSGLTTIILKPASPSALPPLINAGKVFALFPVGRLTYARDGIAVATLIASYHFLSVEISWQM
;
A
#
# COMPACT_ATOMS: atom_id res chain seq x y z
N MET A 1 -19.42 -5.53 3.93
CA MET A 1 -18.17 -4.76 3.89
C MET A 1 -18.33 -3.78 2.74
N PHE A 2 -18.27 -2.49 2.98
CA PHE A 2 -18.51 -1.50 1.92
C PHE A 2 -17.15 -1.06 1.39
N ASN A 3 -16.92 -1.25 0.08
CA ASN A 3 -15.78 -0.68 -0.59
C ASN A 3 -16.01 0.82 -0.76
N VAL A 4 -15.02 1.63 -0.45
CA VAL A 4 -15.06 3.08 -0.64
C VAL A 4 -14.42 3.39 -1.99
N ARG A 5 -15.14 4.15 -2.81
CA ARG A 5 -14.66 4.69 -4.06
C ARG A 5 -14.47 6.19 -3.90
N TYR A 6 -13.25 6.64 -4.06
CA TYR A 6 -12.96 8.07 -3.98
C TYR A 6 -13.18 8.72 -5.33
N PRO A 7 -14.01 9.77 -5.42
CA PRO A 7 -14.24 10.48 -6.68
C PRO A 7 -12.95 11.12 -7.22
N ASN A 8 -11.96 11.35 -6.37
CA ASN A 8 -10.68 11.95 -6.72
C ASN A 8 -9.58 10.93 -7.04
N ASP A 9 -9.90 9.63 -7.07
CA ASP A 9 -8.92 8.62 -7.45
C ASP A 9 -8.75 8.59 -8.97
N SER A 10 -7.58 9.02 -9.46
CA SER A 10 -7.27 9.11 -10.88
C SER A 10 -7.33 7.77 -11.62
N PHE A 11 -7.30 6.66 -10.89
CA PHE A 11 -7.36 5.30 -11.43
C PHE A 11 -8.67 4.58 -11.11
N ASP A 12 -9.64 5.29 -10.48
CA ASP A 12 -10.96 4.76 -10.17
C ASP A 12 -10.95 3.46 -9.34
N ARG A 13 -10.05 3.39 -8.36
CA ARG A 13 -9.79 2.21 -7.55
C ARG A 13 -10.78 2.08 -6.40
N TYR A 14 -11.00 0.84 -5.97
CA TYR A 14 -11.76 0.55 -4.75
C TYR A 14 -10.82 0.42 -3.56
N TRP A 15 -11.13 1.12 -2.47
CA TRP A 15 -10.40 1.08 -1.23
C TRP A 15 -11.26 0.41 -0.16
N GLN A 16 -10.70 -0.53 0.58
CA GLN A 16 -11.41 -1.21 1.66
C GLN A 16 -10.94 -0.67 3.00
N PRO A 17 -11.86 -0.33 3.92
CA PRO A 17 -11.47 -0.04 5.28
C PRO A 17 -10.77 -1.25 5.92
N PHE A 18 -9.67 -1.02 6.58
CA PHE A 18 -9.04 -2.04 7.41
C PHE A 18 -9.70 -1.99 8.79
N LEU A 19 -10.28 -3.11 9.23
CA LEU A 19 -11.14 -3.16 10.40
C LEU A 19 -10.36 -3.55 11.68
N ASP A 20 -9.32 -2.85 12.00
CA ASP A 20 -8.70 -2.91 13.31
C ASP A 20 -8.74 -1.53 13.97
N ASN A 21 -9.74 -1.30 14.83
CA ASN A 21 -9.98 0.00 15.44
C ASN A 21 -9.07 0.31 16.65
N LYS A 22 -8.17 -0.60 17.02
CA LYS A 22 -7.41 -0.45 18.27
C LYS A 22 -6.33 0.63 18.20
N HIS A 23 -5.79 0.87 17.01
CA HIS A 23 -4.64 1.76 16.83
C HIS A 23 -4.87 2.84 15.78
N ALA A 24 -6.13 3.03 15.35
CA ALA A 24 -6.46 4.01 14.33
C ALA A 24 -6.47 5.42 14.92
N VAL A 25 -5.79 6.35 14.25
CA VAL A 25 -5.79 7.77 14.56
C VAL A 25 -6.21 8.57 13.33
N SER A 26 -6.88 9.70 13.56
CA SER A 26 -7.23 10.62 12.48
C SER A 26 -6.16 11.68 12.30
N SER A 27 -5.91 12.07 11.05
CA SER A 27 -5.01 13.15 10.68
C SER A 27 -5.80 14.37 10.22
N THR A 28 -5.29 15.56 10.54
CA THR A 28 -5.77 16.81 9.97
C THR A 28 -4.82 17.38 8.90
N GLN A 29 -3.78 16.62 8.58
CA GLN A 29 -2.78 17.02 7.60
C GLN A 29 -3.33 16.84 6.17
N ASN A 30 -3.12 17.85 5.33
CA ASN A 30 -3.42 17.75 3.91
C ASN A 30 -2.19 17.24 3.17
N VAL A 31 -2.20 15.97 2.81
CA VAL A 31 -1.14 15.35 2.02
C VAL A 31 -1.43 15.56 0.54
N THR A 32 -0.46 16.13 -0.19
CA THR A 32 -0.56 16.26 -1.64
C THR A 32 -0.05 14.98 -2.30
N SER A 33 -0.91 14.29 -3.01
CA SER A 33 -0.58 13.00 -3.64
C SER A 33 0.09 13.12 -5.02
N ALA A 34 0.29 14.33 -5.53
CA ALA A 34 0.84 14.56 -6.87
C ALA A 34 2.24 13.97 -7.09
N ASP A 35 3.05 13.92 -6.03
CA ASP A 35 4.42 13.42 -6.08
C ASP A 35 4.53 11.91 -5.77
N PHE A 36 3.41 11.28 -5.45
CA PHE A 36 3.40 9.85 -5.16
C PHE A 36 3.31 9.03 -6.45
N TRP A 37 4.12 8.00 -6.51
CA TRP A 37 3.94 6.98 -7.54
C TRP A 37 2.53 6.40 -7.47
N ASN A 38 1.87 6.27 -8.62
CA ASN A 38 0.49 5.81 -8.76
C ASN A 38 -0.60 6.59 -8.00
N LEU A 39 -0.36 7.87 -7.70
CA LEU A 39 -1.34 8.87 -7.31
C LEU A 39 -2.46 8.35 -6.37
N PRO A 40 -2.16 8.00 -5.11
CA PRO A 40 -3.20 7.60 -4.16
C PRO A 40 -4.16 8.78 -3.92
N PRO A 41 -5.47 8.56 -3.70
CA PRO A 41 -6.35 9.65 -3.33
C PRO A 41 -5.88 10.27 -2.00
N PRO A 42 -5.90 11.60 -1.86
CA PRO A 42 -5.45 12.28 -0.63
C PRO A 42 -6.14 11.79 0.64
N ASP A 43 -7.40 11.38 0.51
CA ASP A 43 -8.22 10.92 1.63
C ASP A 43 -7.68 9.66 2.33
N VAL A 44 -6.84 8.85 1.68
CA VAL A 44 -6.22 7.69 2.32
C VAL A 44 -5.23 8.07 3.44
N PHE A 45 -4.79 9.33 3.47
CA PHE A 45 -3.91 9.86 4.50
C PHE A 45 -4.66 10.50 5.68
N ASN A 46 -5.99 10.57 5.64
CA ASN A 46 -6.81 11.15 6.71
C ASN A 46 -6.81 10.28 7.97
N THR A 47 -6.43 9.03 7.86
CA THR A 47 -6.32 8.10 8.98
C THR A 47 -5.04 7.30 8.91
N ALA A 48 -4.55 6.83 10.06
CA ALA A 48 -3.36 6.00 10.17
C ALA A 48 -3.49 4.96 11.28
N PHE A 49 -2.91 3.78 11.11
CA PHE A 49 -2.58 2.89 12.21
C PHE A 49 -1.27 3.31 12.84
N VAL A 50 -1.27 3.41 14.15
CA VAL A 50 -0.09 3.75 14.94
C VAL A 50 0.18 2.61 15.93
N ALA A 51 1.43 2.20 16.06
CA ALA A 51 1.83 1.23 17.05
C ALA A 51 1.70 1.79 18.49
N GLU A 52 1.70 0.93 19.46
CA GLU A 52 1.96 1.32 20.84
C GLU A 52 3.40 1.82 20.98
N GLN A 53 3.66 2.61 22.03
CA GLN A 53 5.00 3.14 22.30
C GLN A 53 6.00 1.98 22.42
N ASP A 54 7.13 2.12 21.75
CA ASP A 54 8.25 1.17 21.73
C ASP A 54 7.91 -0.24 21.21
N ALA A 55 6.73 -0.40 20.60
CA ALA A 55 6.27 -1.66 20.04
C ALA A 55 6.27 -1.64 18.50
N PRO A 56 6.42 -2.79 17.84
CA PRO A 56 6.20 -2.90 16.41
C PRO A 56 4.69 -2.82 16.08
N LEU A 57 4.36 -2.24 14.93
CA LEU A 57 3.04 -2.36 14.34
C LEU A 57 3.01 -3.63 13.50
N VAL A 58 2.10 -4.55 13.83
CA VAL A 58 1.96 -5.82 13.11
C VAL A 58 0.56 -5.89 12.48
N LEU A 59 0.51 -5.99 11.16
CA LEU A 59 -0.71 -6.06 10.39
C LEU A 59 -0.73 -7.34 9.55
N GLN A 60 -1.81 -8.09 9.60
CA GLN A 60 -2.04 -9.19 8.67
C GLN A 60 -2.85 -8.67 7.48
N TRP A 61 -2.17 -8.44 6.34
CA TRP A 61 -2.80 -7.87 5.17
C TRP A 61 -2.10 -8.34 3.87
N PRO A 62 -2.84 -8.63 2.79
CA PRO A 62 -4.32 -8.57 2.68
C PRO A 62 -5.03 -9.62 3.54
N PRO A 63 -6.33 -9.46 3.82
CA PRO A 63 -7.09 -10.36 4.70
C PRO A 63 -7.42 -11.71 4.04
N VAL A 64 -6.71 -12.07 2.98
CA VAL A 64 -6.86 -13.30 2.21
C VAL A 64 -5.50 -13.92 1.97
N ALA A 65 -5.45 -15.24 1.88
CA ALA A 65 -4.23 -15.95 1.48
C ALA A 65 -3.94 -15.70 0.00
N LEU A 66 -2.74 -15.23 -0.30
CA LEU A 66 -2.27 -14.99 -1.66
C LEU A 66 -1.72 -16.28 -2.29
N GLN A 67 -1.85 -16.42 -3.58
CA GLN A 67 -1.18 -17.49 -4.33
C GLN A 67 0.33 -17.18 -4.37
N ASN A 68 1.14 -18.23 -4.51
CA ASN A 68 2.58 -18.05 -4.68
C ASN A 68 2.87 -17.44 -6.05
N ASP A 69 3.05 -16.12 -6.09
CA ASP A 69 3.27 -15.38 -7.32
C ASP A 69 4.03 -14.07 -7.05
N SER A 70 4.32 -13.34 -8.11
CA SER A 70 4.92 -12.01 -8.07
C SER A 70 3.86 -10.94 -7.98
N TYR A 71 4.03 -9.99 -7.07
CA TYR A 71 3.09 -8.91 -6.81
C TYR A 71 3.76 -7.54 -6.90
N TYR A 72 3.00 -6.56 -7.35
CA TYR A 72 3.28 -5.18 -7.06
C TYR A 72 2.75 -4.86 -5.66
N VAL A 73 3.60 -4.34 -4.80
CA VAL A 73 3.24 -3.91 -3.43
C VAL A 73 3.57 -2.45 -3.27
N SER A 74 2.65 -1.65 -2.74
CA SER A 74 2.91 -0.26 -2.36
C SER A 74 2.30 0.04 -1.00
N LEU A 75 3.08 0.66 -0.13
CA LEU A 75 2.67 1.08 1.22
C LEU A 75 2.80 2.60 1.32
N TYR A 76 1.84 3.25 1.97
CA TYR A 76 1.70 4.70 2.05
C TYR A 76 1.78 5.17 3.48
N PHE A 77 2.55 6.23 3.69
CA PHE A 77 2.88 6.76 5.00
C PHE A 77 2.80 8.28 4.99
N ALA A 78 2.15 8.86 5.99
CA ALA A 78 2.20 10.28 6.31
C ALA A 78 1.99 10.47 7.80
N ASP A 79 2.85 11.25 8.46
CA ASP A 79 2.68 11.52 9.87
C ASP A 79 1.42 12.36 10.10
N THR A 80 0.69 12.02 11.15
CA THR A 80 -0.53 12.72 11.57
C THR A 80 -0.24 14.04 12.30
N LEU A 81 1.02 14.27 12.68
CA LEU A 81 1.48 15.44 13.42
C LEU A 81 2.42 16.27 12.53
N PRO A 82 2.29 17.61 12.54
CA PRO A 82 3.22 18.48 11.83
C PRO A 82 4.61 18.41 12.49
N ASP A 83 5.64 18.65 11.70
CA ASP A 83 7.03 18.80 12.14
C ASP A 83 7.64 17.61 12.89
N ASN A 84 6.96 16.47 12.89
CA ASN A 84 7.46 15.22 13.45
C ASN A 84 8.06 14.33 12.38
N SER A 85 8.96 13.48 12.79
CA SER A 85 9.48 12.40 11.97
C SER A 85 9.48 11.09 12.76
N ARG A 86 9.11 10.03 12.08
CA ARG A 86 9.13 8.67 12.59
C ARG A 86 10.06 7.85 11.73
N THR A 87 10.96 7.13 12.33
CA THR A 87 11.85 6.23 11.59
C THR A 87 11.51 4.80 11.95
N CYS A 88 11.29 3.99 10.92
CA CYS A 88 10.99 2.57 11.11
C CYS A 88 11.55 1.71 9.97
N ASP A 89 11.78 0.44 10.29
CA ASP A 89 12.05 -0.59 9.30
C ASP A 89 10.75 -1.29 8.91
N VAL A 90 10.56 -1.48 7.62
CA VAL A 90 9.37 -2.14 7.06
C VAL A 90 9.74 -3.56 6.65
N TYR A 91 8.98 -4.54 7.15
CA TYR A 91 9.12 -5.95 6.78
C TYR A 91 7.82 -6.47 6.16
N ILE A 92 7.95 -7.36 5.21
CA ILE A 92 6.84 -8.16 4.65
C ILE A 92 7.22 -9.63 4.78
N ASN A 93 6.44 -10.41 5.50
CA ASN A 93 6.71 -11.85 5.78
C ASN A 93 8.14 -12.08 6.28
N ASP A 94 8.57 -11.34 7.29
CA ASP A 94 9.92 -11.38 7.90
C ASP A 94 11.08 -10.94 6.98
N TYR A 95 10.83 -10.62 5.72
CA TYR A 95 11.85 -10.05 4.83
C TYR A 95 11.85 -8.53 4.93
N LEU A 96 13.04 -7.94 5.04
CA LEU A 96 13.21 -6.49 5.04
C LEU A 96 12.76 -5.93 3.69
N PHE A 97 11.68 -5.13 3.71
CA PHE A 97 11.13 -4.48 2.53
C PHE A 97 11.72 -3.09 2.34
N PHE A 98 11.85 -2.33 3.42
CA PHE A 98 12.49 -1.02 3.40
C PHE A 98 13.15 -0.72 4.75
N LYS A 99 14.36 -0.18 4.73
CA LYS A 99 15.15 0.13 5.92
C LYS A 99 15.16 1.63 6.18
N ASP A 100 15.16 2.01 7.46
CA ASP A 100 15.29 3.39 7.93
C ASP A 100 14.29 4.36 7.24
N LEU A 101 13.03 3.93 7.12
CA LEU A 101 11.97 4.73 6.53
C LEU A 101 11.68 5.94 7.43
N ASN A 102 11.96 7.15 6.95
CA ASN A 102 11.65 8.39 7.66
C ASN A 102 10.30 8.94 7.21
N VAL A 103 9.28 8.79 8.05
CA VAL A 103 7.92 9.25 7.78
C VAL A 103 7.72 10.66 8.29
N THR A 104 7.32 11.56 7.40
CA THR A 104 7.03 12.97 7.71
C THR A 104 5.58 13.31 7.37
N SER A 105 5.12 14.49 7.77
CA SER A 105 3.77 14.99 7.43
C SER A 105 3.56 15.24 5.92
N ALA A 106 4.63 15.40 5.14
CA ALA A 106 4.53 15.49 3.68
C ALA A 106 4.09 14.18 3.04
N GLY A 107 4.31 13.07 3.75
CA GLY A 107 4.00 11.73 3.30
C GLY A 107 5.02 11.17 2.31
N LEU A 108 4.98 9.86 2.16
CA LEU A 108 5.80 9.11 1.19
C LEU A 108 5.18 7.75 0.89
N SER A 109 5.65 7.11 -0.16
CA SER A 109 5.33 5.71 -0.46
C SER A 109 6.59 4.89 -0.66
N VAL A 110 6.55 3.63 -0.22
CA VAL A 110 7.55 2.63 -0.57
C VAL A 110 6.89 1.52 -1.37
N PHE A 111 7.55 1.07 -2.44
CA PHE A 111 6.95 0.08 -3.31
C PHE A 111 7.97 -0.88 -3.91
N ALA A 112 7.51 -2.06 -4.28
CA ALA A 112 8.24 -3.01 -5.11
C ALA A 112 7.38 -3.39 -6.31
N THR A 113 7.99 -3.44 -7.47
CA THR A 113 7.31 -3.80 -8.72
C THR A 113 7.21 -5.32 -8.92
N GLN A 114 8.01 -6.08 -8.18
CA GLN A 114 8.02 -7.55 -8.21
C GLN A 114 8.42 -8.06 -6.83
N TRP A 115 7.44 -8.49 -6.04
CA TRP A 115 7.65 -9.04 -4.70
C TRP A 115 6.95 -10.38 -4.59
N ILE A 116 7.66 -11.43 -4.24
CA ILE A 116 7.08 -12.77 -4.12
C ILE A 116 6.29 -12.84 -2.83
N LEU A 117 4.99 -13.13 -2.93
CA LEU A 117 4.11 -13.38 -1.80
C LEU A 117 3.44 -14.74 -1.94
N SER A 118 3.12 -15.35 -0.80
CA SER A 118 2.41 -16.62 -0.72
C SER A 118 1.71 -16.75 0.62
N GLY A 119 0.49 -17.24 0.61
CA GLY A 119 -0.30 -17.45 1.83
C GLY A 119 -0.74 -16.14 2.50
N LEU A 120 -0.91 -16.18 3.81
CA LEU A 120 -1.21 -15.01 4.61
C LEU A 120 0.02 -14.11 4.71
N THR A 121 -0.16 -12.84 4.42
CA THR A 121 0.94 -11.86 4.41
C THR A 121 0.88 -11.00 5.66
N THR A 122 2.03 -10.79 6.28
CA THR A 122 2.19 -9.96 7.45
C THR A 122 3.08 -8.76 7.12
N ILE A 123 2.61 -7.56 7.43
CA ILE A 123 3.40 -6.32 7.37
C ILE A 123 3.81 -5.98 8.80
N ILE A 124 5.10 -5.75 9.01
CA ILE A 124 5.65 -5.38 10.32
C ILE A 124 6.44 -4.09 10.17
N LEU A 125 6.08 -3.09 10.96
CA LEU A 125 6.86 -1.85 11.08
C LEU A 125 7.56 -1.87 12.44
N LYS A 126 8.89 -1.92 12.43
CA LYS A 126 9.70 -1.89 13.65
C LYS A 126 10.27 -0.48 13.85
N PRO A 127 10.13 0.11 15.06
CA PRO A 127 10.76 1.40 15.32
C PRO A 127 12.27 1.29 15.13
N ALA A 128 12.85 2.26 14.42
CA ALA A 128 14.29 2.35 14.20
C ALA A 128 14.87 3.55 14.97
N SER A 129 16.07 3.38 15.52
CA SER A 129 16.76 4.49 16.20
C SER A 129 17.19 5.56 15.17
N PRO A 130 17.00 6.88 15.43
CA PRO A 130 16.65 7.49 16.72
C PRO A 130 15.18 7.89 16.88
N SER A 131 14.22 7.22 16.24
CA SER A 131 12.80 7.59 16.36
C SER A 131 12.31 7.54 17.79
N ALA A 132 11.75 8.65 18.28
CA ALA A 132 11.07 8.73 19.57
C ALA A 132 9.56 8.43 19.46
N LEU A 133 9.05 8.30 18.25
CA LEU A 133 7.63 8.10 17.96
C LEU A 133 7.38 6.69 17.42
N PRO A 134 6.26 6.07 17.80
CA PRO A 134 5.90 4.73 17.32
C PRO A 134 5.63 4.74 15.83
N PRO A 135 5.92 3.64 15.11
CA PRO A 135 5.65 3.54 13.67
C PRO A 135 4.17 3.70 13.33
N LEU A 136 3.90 4.21 12.14
CA LEU A 136 2.54 4.32 11.60
C LEU A 136 2.50 3.94 10.12
N ILE A 137 1.28 3.65 9.63
CA ILE A 137 0.98 3.42 8.21
C ILE A 137 -0.45 3.90 7.90
N ASN A 138 -0.66 4.47 6.73
CA ASN A 138 -1.98 4.99 6.32
C ASN A 138 -2.71 4.01 5.39
N ALA A 139 -2.03 3.44 4.41
CA ALA A 139 -2.67 2.57 3.43
C ALA A 139 -1.68 1.61 2.77
N GLY A 140 -2.20 0.63 2.03
CA GLY A 140 -1.40 -0.27 1.23
C GLY A 140 -2.14 -0.78 0.00
N LYS A 141 -1.38 -1.28 -0.99
CA LYS A 141 -1.88 -1.91 -2.20
C LYS A 141 -1.07 -3.14 -2.55
N VAL A 142 -1.78 -4.14 -3.04
CA VAL A 142 -1.20 -5.34 -3.63
C VAL A 142 -1.89 -5.64 -4.96
N PHE A 143 -1.12 -5.85 -6.00
CA PHE A 143 -1.62 -6.27 -7.31
C PHE A 143 -0.89 -7.52 -7.77
N ALA A 144 -1.62 -8.53 -8.22
CA ALA A 144 -1.01 -9.67 -8.89
C ALA A 144 -0.47 -9.26 -10.26
N LEU A 145 0.74 -9.70 -10.58
CA LEU A 145 1.38 -9.44 -11.86
C LEU A 145 1.15 -10.63 -12.78
N PHE A 146 0.40 -10.42 -13.84
CA PHE A 146 0.19 -11.44 -14.85
C PHE A 146 1.07 -11.14 -16.07
N PRO A 147 1.91 -12.08 -16.53
CA PRO A 147 2.65 -11.90 -17.75
C PRO A 147 1.66 -11.78 -18.92
N VAL A 148 1.63 -10.65 -19.57
CA VAL A 148 0.82 -10.45 -20.80
C VAL A 148 1.54 -11.13 -21.96
N GLY A 149 1.39 -12.43 -22.06
CA GLY A 149 1.98 -13.24 -23.13
C GLY A 149 0.94 -13.98 -23.95
N ARG A 150 -0.35 -13.82 -23.65
CA ARG A 150 -1.42 -14.41 -24.46
C ARG A 150 -2.08 -13.35 -25.32
N LEU A 151 -2.18 -13.64 -26.61
CA LEU A 151 -3.01 -12.88 -27.53
C LEU A 151 -4.41 -12.76 -26.94
N THR A 152 -4.81 -11.56 -26.55
CA THR A 152 -6.21 -11.26 -26.28
C THR A 152 -6.89 -11.15 -27.65
N TYR A 153 -7.73 -12.11 -27.98
CA TYR A 153 -8.58 -11.99 -29.14
C TYR A 153 -9.60 -10.88 -28.88
N ALA A 154 -9.65 -9.90 -29.78
CA ALA A 154 -10.77 -8.98 -29.81
C ALA A 154 -12.06 -9.78 -30.00
N ARG A 155 -13.17 -9.28 -29.45
CA ARG A 155 -14.48 -9.94 -29.43
C ARG A 155 -15.01 -10.29 -30.83
N ASP A 156 -14.43 -9.72 -31.89
CA ASP A 156 -14.70 -9.89 -33.28
C ASP A 156 -13.71 -10.81 -34.03
N GLY A 157 -12.82 -11.48 -33.31
CA GLY A 157 -11.88 -12.45 -33.88
C GLY A 157 -10.66 -11.86 -34.58
N ILE A 158 -10.48 -10.56 -34.57
CA ILE A 158 -9.30 -9.91 -35.15
C ILE A 158 -8.16 -9.94 -34.12
N ALA A 159 -7.08 -10.65 -34.45
CA ALA A 159 -5.86 -10.65 -33.62
C ALA A 159 -5.15 -9.29 -33.76
N VAL A 160 -5.24 -8.45 -32.73
CA VAL A 160 -4.41 -7.24 -32.64
C VAL A 160 -3.09 -7.63 -32.00
N ALA A 161 -2.08 -7.86 -32.84
CA ALA A 161 -0.70 -7.99 -32.36
C ALA A 161 -0.17 -6.60 -32.01
N THR A 162 -0.45 -6.15 -30.80
CA THR A 162 0.21 -4.96 -30.27
C THR A 162 1.35 -5.45 -29.41
N LEU A 163 2.55 -5.41 -29.96
CA LEU A 163 3.80 -5.61 -29.24
C LEU A 163 4.09 -4.36 -28.41
N ILE A 164 3.36 -4.17 -27.33
CA ILE A 164 3.70 -3.24 -26.28
C ILE A 164 3.92 -4.11 -25.05
N ALA A 165 5.14 -4.09 -24.53
CA ALA A 165 5.45 -4.62 -23.20
C ALA A 165 4.77 -3.73 -22.15
N SER A 166 3.47 -3.75 -22.14
CA SER A 166 2.63 -3.10 -21.15
C SER A 166 2.23 -4.21 -20.18
N TYR A 167 2.75 -4.15 -18.98
CA TYR A 167 2.19 -4.90 -17.87
C TYR A 167 0.76 -4.37 -17.65
N HIS A 168 -0.23 -5.05 -18.23
CA HIS A 168 -1.61 -4.75 -17.90
C HIS A 168 -1.89 -5.36 -16.53
N PHE A 169 -2.11 -4.51 -15.57
CA PHE A 169 -2.59 -4.88 -14.25
C PHE A 169 -4.06 -5.30 -14.38
N LEU A 170 -4.32 -6.59 -14.57
CA LEU A 170 -5.60 -7.16 -14.19
C LEU A 170 -5.56 -7.30 -12.66
N SER A 171 -6.00 -6.26 -12.01
CA SER A 171 -5.96 -6.13 -10.57
C SER A 171 -7.06 -6.96 -9.92
N VAL A 172 -6.70 -7.96 -9.14
CA VAL A 172 -7.45 -8.16 -7.90
C VAL A 172 -6.98 -7.04 -6.98
N GLU A 173 -7.66 -5.94 -7.06
CA GLU A 173 -7.33 -4.74 -6.31
C GLU A 173 -7.72 -4.95 -4.86
N ILE A 174 -6.75 -5.23 -4.01
CA ILE A 174 -6.93 -5.21 -2.56
C ILE A 174 -6.19 -3.98 -2.06
N SER A 175 -6.84 -2.85 -2.13
CA SER A 175 -6.40 -1.64 -1.45
C SER A 175 -7.19 -1.49 -0.15
N TRP A 176 -6.54 -1.01 0.91
CA TRP A 176 -7.19 -0.76 2.18
C TRP A 176 -6.94 0.66 2.64
N GLN A 177 -7.92 1.17 3.36
CA GLN A 177 -7.90 2.44 4.05
C GLN A 177 -8.36 2.21 5.48
N MET A 178 -7.91 3.01 6.37
CA MET A 178 -8.37 3.08 7.75
C MET A 178 -9.47 4.06 7.95
#